data_fa574718e809cd9e8fccf71a458b38e8
#
_entry.id   fa574718e809cd9e8fccf71a458b38e8
#
_cell.length_a   1.000
_cell.length_b   1.000
_cell.length_c   1.000
_cell.angle_alpha   90.00
_cell.angle_beta   90.00
_cell.angle_gamma   90.00
#
_symmetry.space_group_name_H-M   'P 1'
#
loop_
_entity.id
_entity.type
_entity.pdbx_description
1 polymer ?
#
loop_
_entity_poly.entity_id
_entity_poly.type
_entity_poly.pdbx_seq_one_letter_code
_entity_poly.pdbx_strand_id
1 'polypeptide(L)'
;MNIRESLEALEESYMSPYASLSSRTRGRDKPEQLCDMRPEYQRDRDRILHSKAFRRLKHKTQVFLAPEGDHYRTRLTHTLEVSQIARTIAKTLRLNESLTEAIALGHDLGHTPFGHSGEYILNKICEDGFTHYEQSVRIVEVLEKDGRGLNLTWEVRDGIRNHRTSGHPSTLEGAIVRLSDKIAYINHDIDDAIRARMFTEHELPRVYTDVLGHSVRERLNNMIHDIILNSMDKPAITMSEGMEEAMQGLRKWMFDNVYKNDIPKAEEGKAQNMITQLYEYYMGHVDKLPVEYVLLMVNKGEKKSRVVCDYIAGMSDIYALSLIHI
;
A
#
# COMPACT_ATOMS: atom_id res chain seq x y z
N MET A 1 30.28 -18.57 -11.40
CA MET A 1 29.07 -18.20 -10.64
C MET A 1 29.33 -16.84 -10.01
N ASN A 2 28.52 -15.84 -10.32
CA ASN A 2 28.58 -14.51 -9.70
C ASN A 2 27.75 -14.52 -8.40
N ILE A 3 27.78 -13.41 -7.63
CA ILE A 3 27.07 -13.31 -6.33
C ILE A 3 25.56 -13.52 -6.50
N ARG A 4 24.95 -12.92 -7.51
CA ARG A 4 23.52 -13.12 -7.83
C ARG A 4 23.19 -14.59 -8.06
N GLU A 5 23.97 -15.29 -8.90
CA GLU A 5 23.76 -16.71 -9.21
C GLU A 5 23.87 -17.59 -7.96
N SER A 6 24.78 -17.24 -7.06
CA SER A 6 24.93 -17.95 -5.77
C SER A 6 23.70 -17.75 -4.87
N LEU A 7 23.11 -16.53 -4.84
CA LEU A 7 21.92 -16.24 -4.07
C LEU A 7 20.69 -16.93 -4.69
N GLU A 8 20.55 -16.95 -6.01
CA GLU A 8 19.48 -17.67 -6.71
C GLU A 8 19.55 -19.20 -6.49
N ALA A 9 20.74 -19.76 -6.46
CA ALA A 9 20.95 -21.17 -6.12
C ALA A 9 20.56 -21.47 -4.65
N LEU A 10 20.83 -20.53 -3.74
CA LEU A 10 20.39 -20.65 -2.34
C LEU A 10 18.85 -20.59 -2.25
N GLU A 11 18.19 -19.67 -2.98
CA GLU A 11 16.72 -19.63 -3.09
C GLU A 11 16.17 -21.01 -3.49
N GLU A 12 16.68 -21.60 -4.56
CA GLU A 12 16.25 -22.91 -5.07
C GLU A 12 16.42 -24.06 -4.06
N SER A 13 17.48 -24.01 -3.24
CA SER A 13 17.78 -25.06 -2.26
C SER A 13 16.95 -24.97 -0.96
N TYR A 14 16.53 -23.76 -0.58
CA TYR A 14 15.94 -23.50 0.75
C TYR A 14 14.45 -23.18 0.70
N MET A 15 13.98 -22.50 -0.36
CA MET A 15 12.60 -22.02 -0.41
C MET A 15 11.59 -23.17 -0.61
N SER A 16 10.35 -22.89 -0.23
CA SER A 16 9.21 -23.76 -0.48
C SER A 16 9.03 -24.01 -1.98
N PRO A 17 8.55 -25.19 -2.41
CA PRO A 17 8.22 -25.41 -3.82
C PRO A 17 7.14 -24.48 -4.37
N TYR A 18 6.42 -23.76 -3.50
CA TYR A 18 5.40 -22.79 -3.85
C TYR A 18 5.93 -21.34 -3.90
N ALA A 19 7.19 -21.11 -3.57
CA ALA A 19 7.81 -19.79 -3.58
C ALA A 19 8.04 -19.29 -5.00
N SER A 20 7.92 -17.99 -5.21
CA SER A 20 8.32 -17.31 -6.43
C SER A 20 9.83 -17.09 -6.42
N LEU A 21 10.58 -17.91 -7.17
CA LEU A 21 12.03 -17.81 -7.25
C LEU A 21 12.47 -16.66 -8.14
N SER A 22 13.50 -15.92 -7.74
CA SER A 22 14.05 -14.80 -8.54
C SER A 22 14.57 -15.25 -9.90
N SER A 23 15.16 -16.46 -9.99
CA SER A 23 15.63 -17.08 -11.23
C SER A 23 14.52 -17.45 -12.21
N ARG A 24 13.26 -17.52 -11.75
CA ARG A 24 12.08 -17.92 -12.54
C ARG A 24 11.07 -16.80 -12.70
N THR A 25 11.46 -15.53 -12.47
CA THR A 25 10.59 -14.39 -12.68
C THR A 25 10.12 -14.30 -14.14
N ARG A 26 8.88 -13.84 -14.33
CA ARG A 26 8.36 -13.49 -15.68
C ARG A 26 9.09 -12.27 -16.28
N GLY A 27 9.94 -11.62 -15.49
CA GLY A 27 10.80 -10.55 -15.94
C GLY A 27 10.13 -9.17 -15.96
N ARG A 28 10.76 -8.30 -16.72
CA ARG A 28 10.45 -6.86 -16.84
C ARG A 28 9.90 -6.55 -18.23
N ASP A 29 9.11 -5.50 -18.36
CA ASP A 29 8.59 -5.06 -19.66
C ASP A 29 9.71 -4.58 -20.62
N LYS A 30 10.74 -3.93 -20.04
CA LYS A 30 11.89 -3.45 -20.80
C LYS A 30 13.10 -4.32 -20.45
N PRO A 31 13.75 -4.98 -21.43
CA PRO A 31 14.96 -5.75 -21.19
C PRO A 31 16.05 -4.89 -20.53
N GLU A 32 16.74 -5.45 -19.55
CA GLU A 32 17.86 -4.82 -18.86
C GLU A 32 18.97 -5.83 -18.60
N GLN A 33 20.19 -5.32 -18.45
CA GLN A 33 21.29 -6.15 -17.99
C GLN A 33 21.05 -6.64 -16.56
N LEU A 34 21.25 -7.92 -16.33
CA LEU A 34 21.17 -8.51 -14.99
C LEU A 34 22.27 -7.94 -14.10
N CYS A 35 21.93 -7.74 -12.81
CA CYS A 35 22.92 -7.35 -11.81
C CYS A 35 23.81 -8.56 -11.46
N ASP A 36 25.07 -8.34 -11.24
CA ASP A 36 26.03 -9.38 -10.83
C ASP A 36 25.94 -9.73 -9.33
N MET A 37 25.32 -8.85 -8.53
CA MET A 37 25.22 -9.00 -7.07
C MET A 37 23.81 -9.32 -6.56
N ARG A 38 22.75 -8.71 -7.15
CA ARG A 38 21.39 -8.74 -6.61
C ARG A 38 20.43 -9.51 -7.50
N PRO A 39 19.67 -10.48 -6.98
CA PRO A 39 18.50 -11.04 -7.63
C PRO A 39 17.44 -9.99 -8.00
N GLU A 40 16.54 -10.30 -8.91
CA GLU A 40 15.64 -9.32 -9.51
C GLU A 40 14.67 -8.68 -8.51
N TYR A 41 14.13 -9.43 -7.55
CA TYR A 41 13.21 -8.89 -6.54
C TYR A 41 13.91 -7.94 -5.55
N GLN A 42 15.19 -8.18 -5.23
CA GLN A 42 15.98 -7.22 -4.43
C GLN A 42 16.19 -5.90 -5.18
N ARG A 43 16.44 -5.97 -6.50
CA ARG A 43 16.53 -4.75 -7.33
C ARG A 43 15.23 -3.97 -7.34
N ASP A 44 14.09 -4.65 -7.37
CA ASP A 44 12.78 -4.00 -7.36
C ASP A 44 12.50 -3.30 -6.03
N ARG A 45 12.78 -3.97 -4.91
CA ARG A 45 12.73 -3.36 -3.59
C ARG A 45 13.55 -2.07 -3.53
N ASP A 46 14.80 -2.12 -3.98
CA ASP A 46 15.70 -0.96 -3.96
C ASP A 46 15.15 0.17 -4.84
N ARG A 47 14.60 -0.12 -6.01
CA ARG A 47 13.97 0.87 -6.90
C ARG A 47 12.77 1.56 -6.25
N ILE A 48 11.94 0.82 -5.54
CA ILE A 48 10.79 1.36 -4.81
C ILE A 48 11.28 2.28 -3.69
N LEU A 49 12.20 1.82 -2.83
CA LEU A 49 12.76 2.60 -1.72
C LEU A 49 13.35 3.95 -2.16
N HIS A 50 14.01 3.98 -3.33
CA HIS A 50 14.63 5.18 -3.87
C HIS A 50 13.69 6.04 -4.73
N SER A 51 12.41 5.68 -4.88
CA SER A 51 11.43 6.44 -5.64
C SER A 51 11.01 7.74 -4.94
N LYS A 52 10.56 8.72 -5.74
CA LYS A 52 9.98 9.97 -5.20
C LYS A 52 8.67 9.67 -4.44
N ALA A 53 7.86 8.74 -4.97
CA ALA A 53 6.58 8.37 -4.39
C ALA A 53 6.76 7.76 -2.99
N PHE A 54 7.71 6.84 -2.79
CA PHE A 54 7.98 6.24 -1.49
C PHE A 54 8.36 7.29 -0.44
N ARG A 55 9.22 8.24 -0.79
CA ARG A 55 9.61 9.33 0.12
C ARG A 55 8.44 10.22 0.54
N ARG A 56 7.43 10.38 -0.33
CA ARG A 56 6.23 11.20 -0.03
C ARG A 56 5.30 10.54 0.99
N LEU A 57 5.36 9.22 1.17
CA LEU A 57 4.53 8.50 2.16
C LEU A 57 4.71 9.02 3.59
N LYS A 58 5.87 9.58 3.92
CA LYS A 58 6.13 10.18 5.25
C LYS A 58 5.24 11.39 5.57
N HIS A 59 4.65 12.02 4.55
CA HIS A 59 3.84 13.23 4.67
C HIS A 59 2.40 13.02 4.16
N LYS A 60 1.95 11.76 4.13
CA LYS A 60 0.56 11.38 3.88
C LYS A 60 -0.01 10.73 5.13
N THR A 61 -1.15 11.21 5.59
CA THR A 61 -1.85 10.63 6.75
C THR A 61 -2.47 9.27 6.40
N GLN A 62 -2.65 8.43 7.42
CA GLN A 62 -3.27 7.12 7.26
C GLN A 62 -4.79 7.21 7.37
N VAL A 63 -5.33 7.67 8.49
CA VAL A 63 -6.77 7.64 8.81
C VAL A 63 -7.32 9.00 9.16
N PHE A 64 -6.70 9.74 10.06
CA PHE A 64 -7.21 11.02 10.55
C PHE A 64 -6.55 12.21 9.88
N LEU A 65 -7.36 13.16 9.38
CA LEU A 65 -6.87 14.39 8.76
C LEU A 65 -6.28 15.32 9.82
N ALA A 66 -5.01 15.69 9.63
CA ALA A 66 -4.29 16.69 10.43
C ALA A 66 -4.46 16.57 11.95
N PRO A 67 -4.14 15.42 12.55
CA PRO A 67 -4.21 15.28 13.99
C PRO A 67 -3.16 16.20 14.67
N GLU A 68 -3.56 16.84 15.77
CA GLU A 68 -2.62 17.59 16.62
C GLU A 68 -1.72 16.61 17.38
N GLY A 69 -0.39 16.70 17.17
CA GLY A 69 0.60 15.90 17.90
C GLY A 69 1.67 15.25 17.04
N ASP A 70 2.70 14.71 17.69
CA ASP A 70 3.92 14.18 17.06
C ASP A 70 3.90 12.65 16.86
N HIS A 71 2.86 11.96 17.30
CA HIS A 71 2.80 10.49 17.37
C HIS A 71 1.82 9.83 16.39
N TYR A 72 1.38 10.55 15.36
CA TYR A 72 0.44 9.98 14.40
C TYR A 72 1.13 9.10 13.36
N ARG A 73 0.42 8.04 12.98
CA ARG A 73 0.89 7.10 11.98
C ARG A 73 0.78 7.69 10.58
N THR A 74 1.90 7.73 9.89
CA THR A 74 1.96 8.10 8.48
C THR A 74 1.84 6.87 7.60
N ARG A 75 1.57 7.04 6.30
CA ARG A 75 1.58 5.92 5.35
C ARG A 75 2.93 5.24 5.27
N LEU A 76 4.02 5.96 5.49
CA LEU A 76 5.36 5.35 5.55
C LEU A 76 5.47 4.35 6.70
N THR A 77 5.04 4.73 7.91
CA THR A 77 5.11 3.83 9.08
C THR A 77 4.19 2.63 8.90
N HIS A 78 2.96 2.83 8.38
CA HIS A 78 2.06 1.74 8.00
C HIS A 78 2.72 0.78 7.01
N THR A 79 3.29 1.29 5.91
CA THR A 79 3.96 0.48 4.90
C THR A 79 5.09 -0.37 5.48
N LEU A 80 5.87 0.19 6.42
CA LEU A 80 6.94 -0.54 7.11
C LEU A 80 6.40 -1.63 8.04
N GLU A 81 5.30 -1.37 8.74
CA GLU A 81 4.64 -2.35 9.61
C GLU A 81 4.01 -3.49 8.78
N VAL A 82 3.35 -3.19 7.65
CA VAL A 82 2.89 -4.21 6.69
C VAL A 82 4.06 -5.07 6.20
N SER A 83 5.17 -4.43 5.82
CA SER A 83 6.38 -5.13 5.39
C SER A 83 6.94 -6.04 6.48
N GLN A 84 6.99 -5.58 7.72
CA GLN A 84 7.47 -6.38 8.86
C GLN A 84 6.59 -7.62 9.10
N ILE A 85 5.26 -7.46 9.11
CA ILE A 85 4.32 -8.58 9.28
C ILE A 85 4.47 -9.57 8.12
N ALA A 86 4.42 -9.07 6.89
CA ALA A 86 4.48 -9.88 5.69
C ALA A 86 5.79 -10.69 5.59
N ARG A 87 6.92 -10.07 5.87
CA ARG A 87 8.22 -10.76 5.87
C ARG A 87 8.34 -11.81 6.95
N THR A 88 7.76 -11.59 8.13
CA THR A 88 7.72 -12.60 9.20
C THR A 88 6.98 -13.86 8.72
N ILE A 89 5.84 -13.70 8.09
CA ILE A 89 5.05 -14.81 7.54
C ILE A 89 5.82 -15.49 6.39
N ALA A 90 6.31 -14.71 5.41
CA ALA A 90 7.02 -15.23 4.25
C ALA A 90 8.26 -16.04 4.64
N LYS A 91 9.08 -15.53 5.55
CA LYS A 91 10.27 -16.21 6.05
C LYS A 91 9.94 -17.54 6.73
N THR A 92 8.91 -17.56 7.57
CA THR A 92 8.50 -18.78 8.29
C THR A 92 7.95 -19.84 7.33
N LEU A 93 7.23 -19.44 6.28
CA LEU A 93 6.72 -20.32 5.24
C LEU A 93 7.77 -20.65 4.16
N ARG A 94 9.01 -20.16 4.29
CA ARG A 94 10.09 -20.30 3.29
C ARG A 94 9.70 -19.80 1.90
N LEU A 95 8.92 -18.72 1.85
CA LEU A 95 8.58 -17.99 0.62
C LEU A 95 9.59 -16.87 0.36
N ASN A 96 9.51 -16.22 -0.80
CA ASN A 96 10.48 -15.20 -1.20
C ASN A 96 10.29 -13.89 -0.43
N GLU A 97 11.12 -13.69 0.60
CA GLU A 97 11.10 -12.50 1.47
C GLU A 97 11.36 -11.20 0.68
N SER A 98 12.24 -11.24 -0.33
CA SER A 98 12.57 -10.07 -1.14
C SER A 98 11.39 -9.63 -2.03
N LEU A 99 10.66 -10.59 -2.62
CA LEU A 99 9.44 -10.30 -3.36
C LEU A 99 8.36 -9.75 -2.45
N THR A 100 8.15 -10.38 -1.30
CA THR A 100 7.18 -9.94 -0.28
C THR A 100 7.46 -8.50 0.15
N GLU A 101 8.72 -8.16 0.46
CA GLU A 101 9.13 -6.82 0.85
C GLU A 101 8.90 -5.80 -0.27
N ALA A 102 9.27 -6.13 -1.51
CA ALA A 102 9.08 -5.24 -2.66
C ALA A 102 7.59 -4.92 -2.88
N ILE A 103 6.70 -5.92 -2.81
CA ILE A 103 5.26 -5.71 -2.92
C ILE A 103 4.74 -4.84 -1.76
N ALA A 104 5.14 -5.16 -0.52
CA ALA A 104 4.70 -4.43 0.67
C ALA A 104 5.14 -2.96 0.63
N LEU A 105 6.37 -2.66 0.20
CA LEU A 105 6.85 -1.28 0.08
C LEU A 105 6.17 -0.51 -1.07
N GLY A 106 5.67 -1.22 -2.08
CA GLY A 106 5.06 -0.63 -3.27
C GLY A 106 3.54 -0.47 -3.22
N HIS A 107 2.83 -1.17 -2.31
CA HIS A 107 1.37 -1.30 -2.38
C HIS A 107 0.64 0.05 -2.26
N ASP A 108 1.10 0.95 -1.41
CA ASP A 108 0.43 2.21 -1.03
C ASP A 108 0.99 3.47 -1.73
N LEU A 109 1.88 3.33 -2.71
CA LEU A 109 2.51 4.46 -3.41
C LEU A 109 1.50 5.41 -4.07
N GLY A 110 0.37 4.87 -4.51
CA GLY A 110 -0.67 5.56 -5.25
C GLY A 110 -1.72 6.27 -4.40
N HIS A 111 -1.64 6.22 -3.09
CA HIS A 111 -2.60 6.93 -2.25
C HIS A 111 -2.54 8.45 -2.46
N THR A 112 -3.71 9.07 -2.44
CA THR A 112 -3.91 10.50 -2.56
C THR A 112 -3.55 11.24 -1.27
N PRO A 113 -3.35 12.57 -1.30
CA PRO A 113 -3.44 13.37 -0.07
C PRO A 113 -4.81 13.16 0.58
N PHE A 114 -4.84 13.23 1.90
CA PHE A 114 -6.05 13.02 2.72
C PHE A 114 -6.69 11.63 2.61
N GLY A 115 -5.89 10.62 2.29
CA GLY A 115 -6.27 9.21 2.35
C GLY A 115 -7.52 8.85 1.51
N HIS A 116 -8.48 8.17 2.11
CA HIS A 116 -9.70 7.73 1.42
C HIS A 116 -10.60 8.87 0.96
N SER A 117 -10.61 10.01 1.66
CA SER A 117 -11.40 11.19 1.25
C SER A 117 -10.90 11.76 -0.07
N GLY A 118 -9.58 11.82 -0.25
CA GLY A 118 -8.98 12.24 -1.50
C GLY A 118 -9.20 11.24 -2.63
N GLU A 119 -9.10 9.94 -2.35
CA GLU A 119 -9.40 8.89 -3.32
C GLU A 119 -10.86 8.95 -3.80
N TYR A 120 -11.80 9.06 -2.86
CA TYR A 120 -13.22 9.15 -3.16
C TYR A 120 -13.55 10.31 -4.11
N ILE A 121 -13.01 11.50 -3.84
CA ILE A 121 -13.32 12.65 -4.69
C ILE A 121 -12.61 12.57 -6.04
N LEU A 122 -11.35 12.14 -6.10
CA LEU A 122 -10.67 11.94 -7.38
C LEU A 122 -11.37 10.87 -8.23
N ASN A 123 -11.87 9.80 -7.62
CA ASN A 123 -12.66 8.79 -8.35
C ASN A 123 -13.94 9.37 -8.97
N LYS A 124 -14.53 10.39 -8.35
CA LYS A 124 -15.75 11.05 -8.87
C LYS A 124 -15.47 12.05 -9.99
N ILE A 125 -14.36 12.79 -9.91
CA ILE A 125 -14.10 13.91 -10.83
C ILE A 125 -13.16 13.54 -11.98
N CYS A 126 -12.34 12.48 -11.85
CA CYS A 126 -11.54 11.97 -12.95
C CYS A 126 -12.44 11.20 -13.95
N GLU A 127 -12.31 11.50 -15.24
CA GLU A 127 -13.10 10.86 -16.31
C GLU A 127 -13.01 9.34 -16.32
N ASP A 128 -11.80 8.82 -16.10
CA ASP A 128 -11.52 7.38 -16.14
C ASP A 128 -11.62 6.74 -14.74
N GLY A 129 -12.12 7.47 -13.73
CA GLY A 129 -12.11 7.07 -12.33
C GLY A 129 -10.70 7.09 -11.71
N PHE A 130 -10.62 6.72 -10.43
CA PHE A 130 -9.37 6.70 -9.68
C PHE A 130 -9.43 5.65 -8.57
N THR A 131 -8.38 4.84 -8.45
CA THR A 131 -8.16 3.95 -7.31
C THR A 131 -6.68 3.94 -6.93
N HIS A 132 -6.37 3.90 -5.63
CA HIS A 132 -4.99 3.96 -5.17
C HIS A 132 -4.13 2.78 -5.67
N TYR A 133 -4.69 1.57 -5.77
CA TYR A 133 -3.95 0.39 -6.23
C TYR A 133 -3.59 0.46 -7.71
N GLU A 134 -4.48 0.97 -8.58
CA GLU A 134 -4.15 1.23 -9.99
C GLU A 134 -3.16 2.38 -10.13
N GLN A 135 -3.31 3.41 -9.29
CA GLN A 135 -2.36 4.51 -9.24
C GLN A 135 -0.98 4.06 -8.74
N SER A 136 -0.89 3.12 -7.78
CA SER A 136 0.38 2.55 -7.34
C SER A 136 1.12 1.87 -8.49
N VAL A 137 0.39 1.08 -9.29
CA VAL A 137 0.94 0.46 -10.50
C VAL A 137 1.35 1.53 -11.53
N ARG A 138 0.51 2.54 -11.78
CA ARG A 138 0.81 3.62 -12.72
C ARG A 138 2.06 4.42 -12.31
N ILE A 139 2.26 4.65 -11.02
CA ILE A 139 3.48 5.29 -10.50
C ILE A 139 4.72 4.49 -10.90
N VAL A 140 4.72 3.17 -10.66
CA VAL A 140 5.89 2.33 -10.91
C VAL A 140 6.09 2.01 -12.40
N GLU A 141 5.04 2.01 -13.20
CA GLU A 141 5.12 1.75 -14.65
C GLU A 141 5.37 3.01 -15.49
N VAL A 142 4.83 4.16 -15.05
CA VAL A 142 4.77 5.36 -15.90
C VAL A 142 5.39 6.59 -15.25
N LEU A 143 5.01 6.97 -14.01
CA LEU A 143 5.26 8.31 -13.50
C LEU A 143 6.68 8.51 -12.95
N GLU A 144 7.25 7.50 -12.32
CA GLU A 144 8.61 7.61 -11.76
C GLU A 144 9.67 7.77 -12.85
N LYS A 145 10.83 8.29 -12.46
CA LYS A 145 11.98 8.54 -13.36
C LYS A 145 11.61 9.35 -14.61
N ASP A 146 10.86 10.43 -14.38
CA ASP A 146 10.49 11.39 -15.42
C ASP A 146 9.75 10.74 -16.60
N GLY A 147 8.73 9.98 -16.26
CA GLY A 147 7.85 9.32 -17.24
C GLY A 147 8.34 7.97 -17.76
N ARG A 148 9.47 7.42 -17.25
CA ARG A 148 10.02 6.13 -17.70
C ARG A 148 9.58 4.94 -16.90
N GLY A 149 9.08 5.16 -15.68
CA GLY A 149 8.73 4.14 -14.70
C GLY A 149 9.95 3.47 -14.05
N LEU A 150 9.69 2.59 -13.10
CA LEU A 150 10.72 1.84 -12.37
C LEU A 150 11.14 0.55 -13.08
N ASN A 151 10.37 0.09 -14.07
CA ASN A 151 10.58 -1.17 -14.78
C ASN A 151 10.72 -2.36 -13.82
N LEU A 152 9.71 -2.55 -12.95
CA LEU A 152 9.68 -3.64 -11.99
C LEU A 152 9.31 -4.97 -12.66
N THR A 153 9.62 -6.09 -12.00
CA THR A 153 9.19 -7.41 -12.44
C THR A 153 7.67 -7.54 -12.41
N TRP A 154 7.16 -8.48 -13.19
CA TRP A 154 5.73 -8.73 -13.31
C TRP A 154 5.09 -9.07 -11.93
N GLU A 155 5.75 -9.91 -11.15
CA GLU A 155 5.27 -10.40 -9.85
C GLU A 155 5.09 -9.26 -8.85
N VAL A 156 6.01 -8.30 -8.81
CA VAL A 156 5.90 -7.13 -7.94
C VAL A 156 4.72 -6.24 -8.35
N ARG A 157 4.55 -6.00 -9.66
CA ARG A 157 3.43 -5.21 -10.19
C ARG A 157 2.07 -5.89 -9.96
N ASP A 158 2.00 -7.20 -10.14
CA ASP A 158 0.81 -8.01 -9.86
C ASP A 158 0.43 -7.93 -8.37
N GLY A 159 1.40 -8.11 -7.48
CA GLY A 159 1.19 -7.99 -6.04
C GLY A 159 0.72 -6.60 -5.63
N ILE A 160 1.33 -5.52 -6.15
CA ILE A 160 0.90 -4.14 -5.91
C ILE A 160 -0.55 -3.93 -6.38
N ARG A 161 -0.92 -4.39 -7.58
CA ARG A 161 -2.27 -4.23 -8.13
C ARG A 161 -3.33 -4.96 -7.32
N ASN A 162 -2.99 -6.12 -6.80
CA ASN A 162 -3.93 -7.07 -6.20
C ASN A 162 -3.89 -7.12 -4.66
N HIS A 163 -3.24 -6.15 -3.97
CA HIS A 163 -3.20 -6.12 -2.50
C HIS A 163 -4.56 -5.82 -1.86
N ARG A 164 -5.47 -5.16 -2.57
CA ARG A 164 -6.82 -4.85 -2.09
C ARG A 164 -7.60 -6.08 -1.62
N THR A 165 -8.60 -5.87 -0.76
CA THR A 165 -9.42 -6.97 -0.18
C THR A 165 -10.04 -7.91 -1.23
N SER A 166 -10.52 -7.37 -2.35
CA SER A 166 -11.11 -8.14 -3.46
C SER A 166 -10.09 -8.56 -4.52
N GLY A 167 -8.81 -8.30 -4.31
CA GLY A 167 -7.75 -8.67 -5.24
C GLY A 167 -7.35 -10.15 -5.09
N HIS A 168 -6.80 -10.70 -6.18
CA HIS A 168 -6.32 -12.07 -6.26
C HIS A 168 -4.88 -12.07 -6.78
N PRO A 169 -3.88 -11.83 -5.91
CA PRO A 169 -2.49 -11.91 -6.30
C PRO A 169 -2.14 -13.29 -6.85
N SER A 170 -1.33 -13.33 -7.89
CA SER A 170 -0.94 -14.58 -8.54
C SER A 170 0.16 -15.34 -7.79
N THR A 171 0.82 -14.70 -6.84
CA THR A 171 1.88 -15.29 -6.01
C THR A 171 1.44 -15.40 -4.55
N LEU A 172 2.00 -16.38 -3.82
CA LEU A 172 1.73 -16.51 -2.38
C LEU A 172 2.29 -15.32 -1.61
N GLU A 173 3.41 -14.75 -2.04
CA GLU A 173 4.00 -13.54 -1.48
C GLU A 173 3.04 -12.33 -1.57
N GLY A 174 2.39 -12.17 -2.72
CA GLY A 174 1.34 -11.14 -2.88
C GLY A 174 0.12 -11.40 -1.99
N ALA A 175 -0.29 -12.67 -1.82
CA ALA A 175 -1.38 -13.04 -0.92
C ALA A 175 -1.03 -12.76 0.56
N ILE A 176 0.22 -12.97 0.96
CA ILE A 176 0.70 -12.59 2.30
C ILE A 176 0.59 -11.09 2.50
N VAL A 177 1.06 -10.28 1.55
CA VAL A 177 0.98 -8.80 1.68
C VAL A 177 -0.47 -8.35 1.82
N ARG A 178 -1.39 -8.90 1.02
CA ARG A 178 -2.83 -8.60 1.12
C ARG A 178 -3.43 -8.87 2.50
N LEU A 179 -3.05 -9.97 3.16
CA LEU A 179 -3.50 -10.26 4.53
C LEU A 179 -2.79 -9.40 5.57
N SER A 180 -1.48 -9.16 5.39
CA SER A 180 -0.68 -8.35 6.29
C SER A 180 -1.15 -6.89 6.33
N ASP A 181 -1.56 -6.34 5.19
CA ASP A 181 -2.16 -5.01 5.10
C ASP A 181 -3.46 -4.92 5.92
N LYS A 182 -4.35 -5.91 5.81
CA LYS A 182 -5.57 -5.97 6.64
C LYS A 182 -5.28 -6.05 8.14
N ILE A 183 -4.30 -6.88 8.52
CA ILE A 183 -3.90 -7.03 9.93
C ILE A 183 -3.35 -5.72 10.48
N ALA A 184 -2.44 -5.08 9.73
CA ALA A 184 -1.85 -3.80 10.09
C ALA A 184 -2.96 -2.73 10.23
N TYR A 185 -3.80 -2.59 9.21
CA TYR A 185 -4.87 -1.59 9.16
C TYR A 185 -5.79 -1.65 10.38
N ILE A 186 -6.35 -2.84 10.72
CA ILE A 186 -7.25 -2.99 11.86
C ILE A 186 -6.57 -2.59 13.17
N ASN A 187 -5.33 -3.03 13.39
CA ASN A 187 -4.61 -2.71 14.62
C ASN A 187 -4.24 -1.23 14.72
N HIS A 188 -3.92 -0.61 13.60
CA HIS A 188 -3.61 0.81 13.52
C HIS A 188 -4.83 1.66 13.84
N ASP A 189 -5.97 1.34 13.24
CA ASP A 189 -7.20 2.08 13.44
C ASP A 189 -7.70 2.00 14.89
N ILE A 190 -7.55 0.83 15.53
CA ILE A 190 -7.88 0.67 16.95
C ILE A 190 -6.95 1.55 17.80
N ASP A 191 -5.63 1.50 17.58
CA ASP A 191 -4.65 2.26 18.34
C ASP A 191 -4.87 3.77 18.18
N ASP A 192 -5.10 4.24 16.95
CA ASP A 192 -5.35 5.64 16.66
C ASP A 192 -6.69 6.14 17.25
N ALA A 193 -7.75 5.32 17.20
CA ALA A 193 -9.04 5.65 17.80
C ALA A 193 -8.97 5.71 19.34
N ILE A 194 -8.22 4.81 19.98
CA ILE A 194 -7.97 4.86 21.43
C ILE A 194 -7.19 6.12 21.79
N ARG A 195 -6.16 6.49 21.03
CA ARG A 195 -5.40 7.74 21.23
C ARG A 195 -6.28 8.98 21.07
N ALA A 196 -7.18 8.96 20.10
CA ALA A 196 -8.18 10.00 19.89
C ALA A 196 -9.27 10.02 20.99
N ARG A 197 -9.20 9.11 21.98
CA ARG A 197 -10.17 8.96 23.09
C ARG A 197 -11.61 8.70 22.61
N MET A 198 -11.74 8.03 21.46
CA MET A 198 -13.06 7.66 20.94
C MET A 198 -13.65 6.47 21.69
N PHE A 199 -12.82 5.54 22.14
CA PHE A 199 -13.15 4.40 22.99
C PHE A 199 -11.87 3.88 23.68
N THR A 200 -12.03 2.89 24.56
CA THR A 200 -10.94 2.19 25.24
C THR A 200 -10.84 0.75 24.79
N GLU A 201 -9.69 0.09 24.98
CA GLU A 201 -9.47 -1.32 24.63
C GLU A 201 -10.56 -2.25 25.21
N HIS A 202 -11.08 -1.93 26.41
CA HIS A 202 -12.12 -2.74 27.09
C HIS A 202 -13.52 -2.64 26.47
N GLU A 203 -13.76 -1.65 25.62
CA GLU A 203 -15.04 -1.46 24.92
C GLU A 203 -15.09 -2.25 23.61
N LEU A 204 -13.97 -2.81 23.17
CA LEU A 204 -13.96 -3.72 22.02
C LEU A 204 -14.80 -4.97 22.32
N PRO A 205 -15.63 -5.47 21.37
CA PRO A 205 -16.49 -6.61 21.61
C PRO A 205 -15.70 -7.89 21.93
N ARG A 206 -15.98 -8.46 23.10
CA ARG A 206 -15.30 -9.67 23.60
C ARG A 206 -15.42 -10.85 22.64
N VAL A 207 -16.55 -10.98 21.95
CA VAL A 207 -16.74 -12.04 20.94
C VAL A 207 -15.63 -12.08 19.89
N TYR A 208 -15.00 -10.94 19.60
CA TYR A 208 -13.87 -10.84 18.68
C TYR A 208 -12.52 -10.84 19.40
N THR A 209 -12.41 -10.12 20.52
CA THR A 209 -11.12 -10.00 21.23
C THR A 209 -10.74 -11.28 21.96
N ASP A 210 -11.67 -12.14 22.35
CA ASP A 210 -11.39 -13.46 22.92
C ASP A 210 -10.72 -14.40 21.88
N VAL A 211 -10.97 -14.18 20.59
CA VAL A 211 -10.34 -14.93 19.50
C VAL A 211 -9.04 -14.26 19.04
N LEU A 212 -9.10 -12.95 18.78
CA LEU A 212 -8.00 -12.20 18.20
C LEU A 212 -6.91 -11.86 19.23
N GLY A 213 -7.29 -11.57 20.48
CA GLY A 213 -6.41 -11.08 21.56
C GLY A 213 -6.88 -9.74 22.14
N HIS A 214 -6.51 -9.47 23.38
CA HIS A 214 -6.93 -8.32 24.17
C HIS A 214 -5.94 -7.14 24.16
N SER A 215 -4.92 -7.22 23.31
CA SER A 215 -3.94 -6.15 23.09
C SER A 215 -3.45 -6.18 21.65
N VAL A 216 -2.88 -5.06 21.18
CA VAL A 216 -2.26 -4.98 19.83
C VAL A 216 -1.23 -6.11 19.64
N ARG A 217 -0.39 -6.37 20.67
CA ARG A 217 0.62 -7.42 20.63
C ARG A 217 0.00 -8.81 20.47
N GLU A 218 -1.03 -9.12 21.25
CA GLU A 218 -1.71 -10.41 21.18
C GLU A 218 -2.42 -10.59 19.84
N ARG A 219 -3.16 -9.58 19.38
CA ARG A 219 -3.84 -9.62 18.08
C ARG A 219 -2.88 -9.87 16.93
N LEU A 220 -1.75 -9.15 16.88
CA LEU A 220 -0.74 -9.36 15.86
C LEU A 220 -0.16 -10.78 15.91
N ASN A 221 0.25 -11.23 17.11
CA ASN A 221 0.81 -12.57 17.27
C ASN A 221 -0.16 -13.67 16.87
N ASN A 222 -1.41 -13.59 17.34
CA ASN A 222 -2.41 -14.63 17.10
C ASN A 222 -2.75 -14.72 15.60
N MET A 223 -2.97 -13.58 14.92
CA MET A 223 -3.29 -13.58 13.49
C MET A 223 -2.10 -14.06 12.63
N ILE A 224 -0.87 -13.64 12.94
CA ILE A 224 0.34 -14.09 12.23
C ILE A 224 0.53 -15.59 12.42
N HIS A 225 0.39 -16.08 13.65
CA HIS A 225 0.54 -17.49 13.98
C HIS A 225 -0.53 -18.35 13.30
N ASP A 226 -1.78 -17.90 13.30
CA ASP A 226 -2.89 -18.59 12.63
C ASP A 226 -2.65 -18.71 11.11
N ILE A 227 -2.24 -17.64 10.44
CA ILE A 227 -1.89 -17.68 9.01
C ILE A 227 -0.78 -18.69 8.75
N ILE A 228 0.29 -18.67 9.55
CA ILE A 228 1.43 -19.58 9.36
C ILE A 228 0.97 -21.03 9.48
N LEU A 229 0.24 -21.38 10.55
CA LEU A 229 -0.24 -22.75 10.77
C LEU A 229 -1.18 -23.24 9.68
N ASN A 230 -2.07 -22.37 9.19
CA ASN A 230 -3.04 -22.74 8.17
C ASN A 230 -2.47 -22.79 6.75
N SER A 231 -1.31 -22.12 6.51
CA SER A 231 -0.68 -22.02 5.19
C SER A 231 0.58 -22.87 5.02
N MET A 232 1.11 -23.45 6.10
CA MET A 232 2.35 -24.23 6.06
C MET A 232 2.24 -25.41 5.10
N ASP A 233 3.22 -25.51 4.20
CA ASP A 233 3.32 -26.55 3.16
C ASP A 233 2.07 -26.67 2.24
N LYS A 234 1.31 -25.57 2.08
CA LYS A 234 0.14 -25.51 1.21
C LYS A 234 0.34 -24.49 0.06
N PRO A 235 -0.33 -24.70 -1.09
CA PRO A 235 -0.31 -23.78 -2.23
C PRO A 235 -1.28 -22.59 -2.05
N ALA A 236 -1.57 -22.19 -0.81
CA ALA A 236 -2.48 -21.09 -0.50
C ALA A 236 -2.12 -20.43 0.83
N ILE A 237 -2.38 -19.13 0.93
CA ILE A 237 -2.27 -18.36 2.17
C ILE A 237 -3.66 -18.12 2.72
N THR A 238 -3.94 -18.70 3.90
CA THR A 238 -5.27 -18.70 4.51
C THR A 238 -5.21 -18.44 6.02
N MET A 239 -6.29 -17.92 6.56
CA MET A 239 -6.61 -17.91 7.99
C MET A 239 -7.59 -19.05 8.32
N SER A 240 -7.69 -19.43 9.59
CA SER A 240 -8.81 -20.24 10.07
C SER A 240 -10.12 -19.45 9.97
N GLU A 241 -11.23 -20.17 9.79
CA GLU A 241 -12.56 -19.55 9.65
C GLU A 241 -12.89 -18.65 10.86
N GLY A 242 -12.67 -19.14 12.08
CA GLY A 242 -12.94 -18.36 13.29
C GLY A 242 -12.08 -17.10 13.43
N MET A 243 -10.81 -17.13 13.00
CA MET A 243 -9.93 -15.97 13.00
C MET A 243 -10.38 -14.94 11.94
N GLU A 244 -10.75 -15.40 10.75
CA GLU A 244 -11.24 -14.54 9.67
C GLU A 244 -12.57 -13.87 10.04
N GLU A 245 -13.53 -14.61 10.59
CA GLU A 245 -14.81 -14.10 11.07
C GLU A 245 -14.63 -13.06 12.17
N ALA A 246 -13.78 -13.33 13.15
CA ALA A 246 -13.49 -12.39 14.24
C ALA A 246 -12.83 -11.10 13.71
N MET A 247 -11.90 -11.22 12.77
CA MET A 247 -11.25 -10.08 12.13
C MET A 247 -12.24 -9.24 11.32
N GLN A 248 -13.10 -9.87 10.53
CA GLN A 248 -14.14 -9.18 9.76
C GLN A 248 -15.18 -8.50 10.67
N GLY A 249 -15.58 -9.19 11.75
CA GLY A 249 -16.49 -8.67 12.74
C GLY A 249 -15.95 -7.45 13.47
N LEU A 250 -14.67 -7.49 13.88
CA LEU A 250 -14.01 -6.35 14.53
C LEU A 250 -13.88 -5.17 13.56
N ARG A 251 -13.53 -5.42 12.29
CA ARG A 251 -13.48 -4.38 11.25
C ARG A 251 -14.85 -3.72 11.03
N LYS A 252 -15.92 -4.52 11.01
CA LYS A 252 -17.28 -3.98 10.89
C LYS A 252 -17.66 -3.13 12.11
N TRP A 253 -17.31 -3.59 13.30
CA TRP A 253 -17.54 -2.83 14.51
C TRP A 253 -16.81 -1.47 14.47
N MET A 254 -15.55 -1.45 14.05
CA MET A 254 -14.77 -0.22 13.85
C MET A 254 -15.45 0.70 12.84
N PHE A 255 -15.93 0.15 11.72
CA PHE A 255 -16.64 0.94 10.72
C PHE A 255 -17.89 1.60 11.28
N ASP A 256 -18.67 0.87 12.07
CA ASP A 256 -19.92 1.36 12.63
C ASP A 256 -19.74 2.36 13.78
N ASN A 257 -18.66 2.26 14.56
CA ASN A 257 -18.46 3.04 15.79
C ASN A 257 -17.41 4.16 15.65
N VAL A 258 -16.49 4.06 14.69
CA VAL A 258 -15.41 5.04 14.49
C VAL A 258 -15.65 5.91 13.26
N TYR A 259 -15.81 5.28 12.08
CA TYR A 259 -15.86 6.03 10.83
C TYR A 259 -17.18 6.72 10.52
N LYS A 260 -18.29 6.33 11.19
CA LYS A 260 -19.60 6.99 11.02
C LYS A 260 -19.78 8.21 11.92
N ASN A 261 -18.80 8.57 12.75
CA ASN A 261 -18.89 9.70 13.65
C ASN A 261 -18.84 11.05 12.89
N ASP A 262 -19.54 12.09 13.39
CA ASP A 262 -19.74 13.36 12.67
C ASP A 262 -18.47 14.23 12.59
N ILE A 263 -17.53 14.08 13.52
CA ILE A 263 -16.30 14.89 13.55
C ILE A 263 -15.37 14.58 12.36
N PRO A 264 -15.05 13.33 12.03
CA PRO A 264 -14.28 13.01 10.82
C PRO A 264 -14.96 13.50 9.54
N LYS A 265 -16.28 13.43 9.42
CA LYS A 265 -17.01 13.83 8.20
C LYS A 265 -16.89 15.31 7.85
N ALA A 266 -16.83 16.20 8.84
CA ALA A 266 -16.69 17.64 8.59
C ALA A 266 -15.31 17.95 7.97
N GLU A 267 -14.24 17.31 8.45
CA GLU A 267 -12.89 17.46 7.91
C GLU A 267 -12.74 16.81 6.53
N GLU A 268 -13.40 15.67 6.32
CA GLU A 268 -13.46 15.00 5.01
C GLU A 268 -14.06 15.91 3.93
N GLY A 269 -15.15 16.63 4.25
CA GLY A 269 -15.79 17.57 3.34
C GLY A 269 -14.86 18.71 2.93
N LYS A 270 -14.06 19.23 3.86
CA LYS A 270 -13.06 20.26 3.56
C LYS A 270 -11.96 19.73 2.62
N ALA A 271 -11.45 18.54 2.90
CA ALA A 271 -10.44 17.89 2.07
C ALA A 271 -10.95 17.61 0.65
N GLN A 272 -12.19 17.12 0.51
CA GLN A 272 -12.82 16.87 -0.78
C GLN A 272 -13.00 18.16 -1.59
N ASN A 273 -13.47 19.24 -0.96
CA ASN A 273 -13.61 20.54 -1.60
C ASN A 273 -12.26 21.08 -2.08
N MET A 274 -11.21 20.95 -1.27
CA MET A 274 -9.86 21.37 -1.64
C MET A 274 -9.34 20.62 -2.87
N ILE A 275 -9.44 19.31 -2.89
CA ILE A 275 -9.02 18.50 -4.04
C ILE A 275 -9.81 18.86 -5.29
N THR A 276 -11.12 19.11 -5.16
CA THR A 276 -11.96 19.55 -6.27
C THR A 276 -11.46 20.88 -6.83
N GLN A 277 -11.19 21.87 -5.98
CA GLN A 277 -10.67 23.17 -6.40
C GLN A 277 -9.30 23.05 -7.07
N LEU A 278 -8.40 22.24 -6.52
CA LEU A 278 -7.09 21.98 -7.15
C LEU A 278 -7.27 21.32 -8.54
N TYR A 279 -8.19 20.37 -8.65
CA TYR A 279 -8.46 19.72 -9.94
C TYR A 279 -8.98 20.73 -10.97
N GLU A 280 -9.99 21.51 -10.63
CA GLU A 280 -10.54 22.56 -11.52
C GLU A 280 -9.50 23.57 -11.92
N TYR A 281 -8.67 24.04 -10.96
CA TYR A 281 -7.58 24.97 -11.21
C TYR A 281 -6.58 24.41 -12.24
N TYR A 282 -6.05 23.19 -12.03
CA TYR A 282 -5.07 22.62 -12.95
C TYR A 282 -5.70 22.16 -14.28
N MET A 283 -6.98 21.84 -14.30
CA MET A 283 -7.72 21.66 -15.55
C MET A 283 -7.82 22.96 -16.34
N GLY A 284 -7.86 24.12 -15.71
CA GLY A 284 -7.82 25.45 -16.35
C GLY A 284 -6.42 25.93 -16.69
N HIS A 285 -5.39 25.48 -15.93
CA HIS A 285 -4.03 26.05 -15.98
C HIS A 285 -2.96 24.95 -16.11
N VAL A 286 -2.96 24.25 -17.23
CA VAL A 286 -2.01 23.14 -17.51
C VAL A 286 -0.55 23.62 -17.53
N ASP A 287 -0.32 24.87 -17.89
CA ASP A 287 0.97 25.54 -17.87
C ASP A 287 1.58 25.65 -16.45
N LYS A 288 0.78 25.49 -15.41
CA LYS A 288 1.22 25.47 -14.01
C LYS A 288 1.60 24.07 -13.50
N LEU A 289 1.35 23.02 -14.28
CA LEU A 289 1.84 21.68 -13.95
C LEU A 289 3.36 21.60 -14.06
N PRO A 290 4.04 20.79 -13.21
CA PRO A 290 5.46 20.50 -13.43
C PRO A 290 5.73 19.92 -14.81
N VAL A 291 6.88 20.26 -15.37
CA VAL A 291 7.25 19.89 -16.76
C VAL A 291 7.14 18.40 -17.04
N GLU A 292 7.51 17.55 -16.06
CA GLU A 292 7.42 16.10 -16.18
C GLU A 292 5.98 15.62 -16.47
N TYR A 293 4.95 16.28 -15.92
CA TYR A 293 3.55 15.95 -16.17
C TYR A 293 3.06 16.48 -17.53
N VAL A 294 3.49 17.68 -17.90
CA VAL A 294 3.19 18.24 -19.24
C VAL A 294 3.77 17.35 -20.35
N LEU A 295 4.96 16.82 -20.15
CA LEU A 295 5.60 15.90 -21.08
C LEU A 295 4.86 14.56 -21.25
N LEU A 296 4.10 14.10 -20.26
CA LEU A 296 3.23 12.92 -20.42
C LEU A 296 2.14 13.16 -21.46
N MET A 297 1.54 14.35 -21.47
CA MET A 297 0.53 14.70 -22.48
C MET A 297 1.17 14.83 -23.87
N VAL A 298 2.30 15.52 -23.96
CA VAL A 298 2.95 15.80 -25.26
C VAL A 298 3.58 14.54 -25.87
N ASN A 299 4.31 13.76 -25.07
CA ASN A 299 5.12 12.65 -25.59
C ASN A 299 4.37 11.32 -25.60
N LYS A 300 3.36 11.14 -24.73
CA LYS A 300 2.64 9.87 -24.59
C LYS A 300 1.16 9.98 -24.96
N GLY A 301 0.66 11.18 -25.29
CA GLY A 301 -0.74 11.39 -25.63
C GLY A 301 -1.71 11.16 -24.46
N GLU A 302 -1.22 11.28 -23.21
CA GLU A 302 -2.04 11.10 -22.02
C GLU A 302 -3.13 12.19 -21.95
N LYS A 303 -4.33 11.79 -21.53
CA LYS A 303 -5.44 12.75 -21.34
C LYS A 303 -5.09 13.77 -20.25
N LYS A 304 -5.48 15.01 -20.47
CA LYS A 304 -5.29 16.11 -19.51
C LYS A 304 -5.87 15.78 -18.14
N SER A 305 -7.11 15.27 -18.09
CA SER A 305 -7.79 14.87 -16.86
C SER A 305 -6.98 13.85 -16.08
N ARG A 306 -6.40 12.85 -16.76
CA ARG A 306 -5.58 11.82 -16.14
C ARG A 306 -4.29 12.39 -15.56
N VAL A 307 -3.60 13.24 -16.30
CA VAL A 307 -2.35 13.86 -15.86
C VAL A 307 -2.56 14.80 -14.66
N VAL A 308 -3.66 15.54 -14.65
CA VAL A 308 -4.05 16.37 -13.49
C VAL A 308 -4.33 15.49 -12.26
N CYS A 309 -5.06 14.38 -12.43
CA CYS A 309 -5.27 13.40 -11.34
C CYS A 309 -3.94 12.84 -10.82
N ASP A 310 -3.02 12.46 -11.71
CA ASP A 310 -1.71 11.94 -11.34
C ASP A 310 -0.91 12.94 -10.50
N TYR A 311 -0.94 14.21 -10.89
CA TYR A 311 -0.24 15.27 -10.16
C TYR A 311 -0.82 15.48 -8.77
N ILE A 312 -2.14 15.60 -8.66
CA ILE A 312 -2.83 15.79 -7.37
C ILE A 312 -2.62 14.56 -6.48
N ALA A 313 -2.80 13.35 -7.00
CA ALA A 313 -2.56 12.11 -6.25
C ALA A 313 -1.11 11.99 -5.75
N GLY A 314 -0.15 12.56 -6.50
CA GLY A 314 1.25 12.61 -6.11
C GLY A 314 1.58 13.61 -5.00
N MET A 315 0.69 14.52 -4.62
CA MET A 315 0.93 15.50 -3.55
C MET A 315 0.98 14.84 -2.18
N SER A 316 1.72 15.44 -1.25
CA SER A 316 1.56 15.19 0.18
C SER A 316 0.45 16.08 0.75
N ASP A 317 -0.08 15.73 1.92
CA ASP A 317 -1.12 16.50 2.59
C ASP A 317 -0.66 17.95 2.84
N ILE A 318 0.55 18.12 3.35
CA ILE A 318 1.16 19.43 3.62
C ILE A 318 1.29 20.24 2.33
N TYR A 319 1.72 19.61 1.24
CA TYR A 319 1.87 20.30 -0.03
C TYR A 319 0.51 20.72 -0.60
N ALA A 320 -0.49 19.85 -0.58
CA ALA A 320 -1.86 20.20 -0.99
C ALA A 320 -2.42 21.38 -0.16
N LEU A 321 -2.22 21.34 1.16
CA LEU A 321 -2.62 22.46 2.05
C LEU A 321 -1.88 23.77 1.73
N SER A 322 -0.61 23.73 1.34
CA SER A 322 0.15 24.94 1.00
C SER A 322 -0.37 25.64 -0.27
N LEU A 323 -1.13 24.94 -1.09
CA LEU A 323 -1.70 25.49 -2.33
C LEU A 323 -3.08 26.14 -2.15
N ILE A 324 -3.61 26.19 -0.94
CA ILE A 324 -4.94 26.78 -0.62
C ILE A 324 -5.04 28.27 -0.98
N HIS A 325 -3.93 28.96 -1.16
CA HIS A 325 -3.87 30.39 -1.45
C HIS A 325 -3.70 30.72 -2.95
N ILE A 326 -3.78 29.70 -3.80
CA ILE A 326 -3.77 29.87 -5.26
C ILE A 326 -5.19 30.04 -5.78
#